data_61f646c15e48c8a2a67b87a1b2a44bc1
#
_entry.id   61f646c15e48c8a2a67b87a1b2a44bc1
#
_cell.length_a   1.000
_cell.length_b   1.000
_cell.length_c   1.000
_cell.angle_alpha   90.00
_cell.angle_beta   90.00
_cell.angle_gamma   90.00
#
_symmetry.space_group_name_H-M   'P 1'
#
loop_
_entity.id
_entity.type
_entity.pdbx_description
1 polymer ?
#
loop_
_entity_poly.entity_id
_entity_poly.type
_entity_poly.pdbx_seq_one_letter_code
_entity_poly.pdbx_strand_id
1 'polypeptide(L)'
;MCWFIIALHFPPDKQNLPFPVMLQSIFTYIFTNETFRGKPMKPSFSSRLKDFLQGAFSPVRLGLLLLIASYFAGTGIGWLSRHPSFFSFFPWNMESSVSSPADPSSTDTSSTDTPVSTGLTSLSCAIPSLTAPSEGNWGLSFQQDGQLPTGNATIESLKKYDAYYAKDTDEKVIFLTFDAGYENGNTPAILDALKKHQVKATFFVVGTYIESEPELIQRMTDEGHTVGNHTWHHPDMSKIASLDTFRKELEDVETAYKNVTGKEMTKYYRPPQGKYSESNLQMAKELGYKSFFWSLAYVDWYQNQQPSKEEAFEKLLNRIHPGALVLLHSTSATNAQILDELLTRWEEMGYQILPLQDLVKS
;
A
#
# COMPACT_ATOMS: atom_id res chain seq x y z
N MET A 1 -16.16 -14.02 -5.40
CA MET A 1 -17.27 -14.05 -4.43
C MET A 1 -18.57 -14.55 -5.05
N CYS A 2 -19.03 -14.16 -6.21
CA CYS A 2 -20.22 -14.70 -6.88
C CYS A 2 -20.17 -16.23 -7.17
N TRP A 3 -19.01 -16.81 -7.40
CA TRP A 3 -18.83 -18.24 -7.64
C TRP A 3 -19.10 -19.12 -6.41
N PHE A 4 -18.79 -18.64 -5.21
CA PHE A 4 -19.00 -19.39 -3.97
C PHE A 4 -20.48 -19.44 -3.54
N ILE A 5 -21.25 -18.41 -3.86
CA ILE A 5 -22.69 -18.34 -3.53
C ILE A 5 -23.50 -19.23 -4.48
N ILE A 6 -23.08 -19.36 -5.71
CA ILE A 6 -23.74 -20.23 -6.71
C ILE A 6 -23.48 -21.73 -6.40
N ALA A 7 -22.27 -22.07 -5.93
CA ALA A 7 -21.92 -23.43 -5.58
C ALA A 7 -22.68 -23.98 -4.36
N LEU A 8 -23.11 -23.12 -3.42
CA LEU A 8 -23.84 -23.51 -2.20
C LEU A 8 -25.34 -23.85 -2.44
N HIS A 9 -25.88 -23.48 -3.60
CA HIS A 9 -27.28 -23.71 -3.95
C HIS A 9 -27.49 -24.74 -5.07
N PHE A 10 -26.41 -25.43 -5.49
CA PHE A 10 -26.48 -26.43 -6.55
C PHE A 10 -26.78 -27.81 -5.98
N PRO A 11 -27.68 -28.63 -6.59
CA PRO A 11 -28.00 -29.96 -6.11
C PRO A 11 -26.74 -30.82 -6.00
N PRO A 12 -26.59 -31.59 -4.89
CA PRO A 12 -25.37 -32.36 -4.61
C PRO A 12 -25.00 -33.41 -5.67
N ASP A 13 -25.97 -33.92 -6.41
CA ASP A 13 -25.81 -34.90 -7.47
C ASP A 13 -25.14 -34.38 -8.74
N LYS A 14 -25.01 -33.05 -8.88
CA LYS A 14 -24.43 -32.37 -10.06
C LYS A 14 -23.11 -31.71 -9.81
N GLN A 15 -22.53 -31.84 -8.61
CA GLN A 15 -21.27 -31.20 -8.24
C GLN A 15 -20.00 -31.87 -8.83
N ASN A 16 -20.11 -33.11 -9.30
CA ASN A 16 -19.00 -33.92 -9.83
C ASN A 16 -18.98 -34.03 -11.38
N LEU A 17 -19.67 -33.15 -12.09
CA LEU A 17 -19.72 -33.16 -13.54
C LEU A 17 -18.45 -32.50 -14.13
N PRO A 18 -17.98 -32.95 -15.32
CA PRO A 18 -16.91 -32.25 -16.05
C PRO A 18 -17.26 -30.76 -16.24
N PHE A 19 -16.27 -29.88 -16.09
CA PHE A 19 -16.42 -28.42 -16.09
C PHE A 19 -17.35 -27.86 -17.19
N PRO A 20 -17.29 -28.30 -18.47
CA PRO A 20 -18.19 -27.79 -19.50
C PRO A 20 -19.67 -28.14 -19.27
N VAL A 21 -19.94 -29.35 -18.73
CA VAL A 21 -21.31 -29.84 -18.45
C VAL A 21 -21.89 -29.17 -17.21
N MET A 22 -21.04 -28.92 -16.23
CA MET A 22 -21.39 -28.15 -15.02
C MET A 22 -21.78 -26.70 -15.37
N LEU A 23 -21.06 -26.06 -16.26
CA LEU A 23 -21.34 -24.68 -16.71
C LEU A 23 -22.69 -24.61 -17.45
N GLN A 24 -22.98 -25.57 -18.30
CA GLN A 24 -24.26 -25.66 -19.02
C GLN A 24 -25.43 -25.92 -18.06
N SER A 25 -25.24 -26.77 -17.05
CA SER A 25 -26.23 -27.05 -16.00
C SER A 25 -26.49 -25.85 -15.10
N ILE A 26 -25.48 -25.09 -14.74
CA ILE A 26 -25.60 -23.82 -13.97
C ILE A 26 -26.39 -22.79 -14.80
N PHE A 27 -26.10 -22.69 -16.09
CA PHE A 27 -26.80 -21.76 -16.98
C PHE A 27 -28.29 -22.12 -17.06
N THR A 28 -28.61 -23.38 -17.26
CA THR A 28 -30.00 -23.88 -17.32
C THR A 28 -30.72 -23.63 -16.00
N TYR A 29 -30.06 -23.90 -14.86
CA TYR A 29 -30.64 -23.70 -13.52
C TYR A 29 -30.98 -22.24 -13.23
N ILE A 30 -30.09 -21.28 -13.59
CA ILE A 30 -30.32 -19.86 -13.39
C ILE A 30 -31.51 -19.35 -14.23
N PHE A 31 -31.69 -19.88 -15.44
CA PHE A 31 -32.75 -19.41 -16.35
C PHE A 31 -34.11 -20.10 -16.15
N THR A 32 -34.14 -21.27 -15.50
CA THR A 32 -35.38 -22.03 -15.28
C THR A 32 -35.93 -21.91 -13.87
N ASN A 33 -35.19 -21.39 -12.90
CA ASN A 33 -35.62 -21.34 -11.50
C ASN A 33 -36.44 -20.06 -11.21
N GLU A 34 -37.73 -20.24 -10.89
CA GLU A 34 -38.71 -19.17 -10.62
C GLU A 34 -38.31 -18.26 -9.43
N THR A 35 -37.48 -18.76 -8.51
CA THR A 35 -36.96 -17.96 -7.36
C THR A 35 -36.14 -16.76 -7.78
N PHE A 36 -35.55 -16.75 -8.99
CA PHE A 36 -34.82 -15.60 -9.54
C PHE A 36 -35.67 -14.67 -10.41
N ARG A 37 -36.88 -15.07 -10.77
CA ARG A 37 -37.80 -14.26 -11.57
C ARG A 37 -38.58 -13.19 -10.78
N GLY A 38 -38.55 -13.23 -9.46
CA GLY A 38 -39.47 -12.44 -8.61
C GLY A 38 -38.92 -11.15 -7.99
N LYS A 39 -37.64 -10.80 -8.18
CA LYS A 39 -37.11 -9.51 -7.66
C LYS A 39 -36.90 -8.52 -8.79
N PRO A 40 -37.50 -7.30 -8.74
CA PRO A 40 -37.24 -6.27 -9.73
C PRO A 40 -35.80 -5.80 -9.58
N MET A 41 -34.93 -6.15 -10.54
CA MET A 41 -33.61 -5.54 -10.71
C MET A 41 -33.76 -4.10 -11.20
N LYS A 42 -32.94 -3.21 -10.67
CA LYS A 42 -32.91 -1.82 -11.12
C LYS A 42 -32.72 -1.76 -12.65
N PRO A 43 -33.48 -0.94 -13.38
CA PRO A 43 -33.50 -0.92 -14.86
C PRO A 43 -32.12 -0.74 -15.51
N SER A 44 -31.18 -0.04 -14.85
CA SER A 44 -29.84 0.20 -15.35
C SER A 44 -28.91 -1.04 -15.38
N PHE A 45 -29.15 -2.01 -14.51
CA PHE A 45 -28.36 -3.23 -14.47
C PHE A 45 -28.84 -4.24 -15.53
N SER A 46 -30.14 -4.31 -15.73
CA SER A 46 -30.74 -5.23 -16.71
C SER A 46 -30.38 -4.85 -18.17
N SER A 47 -30.31 -3.57 -18.51
CA SER A 47 -29.93 -3.14 -19.87
C SER A 47 -28.44 -3.41 -20.14
N ARG A 48 -27.56 -3.07 -19.22
CA ARG A 48 -26.11 -3.32 -19.37
C ARG A 48 -25.75 -4.81 -19.43
N LEU A 49 -26.48 -5.65 -18.67
CA LEU A 49 -26.29 -7.09 -18.74
C LEU A 49 -26.78 -7.68 -20.07
N LYS A 50 -27.90 -7.17 -20.63
CA LYS A 50 -28.37 -7.56 -21.95
C LYS A 50 -27.39 -7.15 -23.06
N ASP A 51 -26.87 -5.94 -23.02
CA ASP A 51 -25.90 -5.44 -23.99
C ASP A 51 -24.57 -6.21 -23.92
N PHE A 52 -24.12 -6.55 -22.69
CA PHE A 52 -22.96 -7.40 -22.48
C PHE A 52 -23.17 -8.81 -23.03
N LEU A 53 -24.30 -9.43 -22.74
CA LEU A 53 -24.61 -10.80 -23.21
C LEU A 53 -24.80 -10.83 -24.74
N GLN A 54 -25.47 -9.85 -25.35
CA GLN A 54 -25.60 -9.77 -26.82
C GLN A 54 -24.27 -9.50 -27.50
N GLY A 55 -23.37 -8.72 -26.87
CA GLY A 55 -22.03 -8.47 -27.40
C GLY A 55 -21.08 -9.67 -27.27
N ALA A 56 -21.27 -10.53 -26.25
CA ALA A 56 -20.43 -11.71 -25.99
C ALA A 56 -20.75 -12.91 -26.93
N PHE A 57 -21.94 -12.99 -27.46
CA PHE A 57 -22.41 -14.08 -28.33
C PHE A 57 -22.21 -13.84 -29.83
N SER A 58 -21.46 -12.84 -30.25
CA SER A 58 -20.98 -12.79 -31.63
C SER A 58 -20.05 -14.00 -31.87
N PRO A 59 -20.31 -14.85 -32.89
CA PRO A 59 -19.51 -16.06 -33.12
C PRO A 59 -18.01 -15.76 -33.29
N VAL A 60 -17.66 -14.58 -33.75
CA VAL A 60 -16.26 -14.12 -33.89
C VAL A 60 -15.62 -13.85 -32.53
N ARG A 61 -16.35 -13.26 -31.57
CA ARG A 61 -15.84 -12.99 -30.21
C ARG A 61 -15.75 -14.25 -29.34
N LEU A 62 -16.70 -15.17 -29.50
CA LEU A 62 -16.65 -16.47 -28.85
C LEU A 62 -15.46 -17.31 -29.35
N GLY A 63 -15.21 -17.30 -30.67
CA GLY A 63 -14.04 -17.94 -31.26
C GLY A 63 -12.72 -17.34 -30.74
N LEU A 64 -12.64 -16.02 -30.61
CA LEU A 64 -11.45 -15.34 -30.08
C LEU A 64 -11.22 -15.65 -28.60
N LEU A 65 -12.27 -15.70 -27.77
CA LEU A 65 -12.17 -16.09 -26.36
C LEU A 65 -11.73 -17.54 -26.18
N LEU A 66 -12.21 -18.46 -27.03
CA LEU A 66 -11.78 -19.86 -27.01
C LEU A 66 -10.33 -20.02 -27.46
N LEU A 67 -9.87 -19.26 -28.46
CA LEU A 67 -8.47 -19.22 -28.87
C LEU A 67 -7.54 -18.67 -27.79
N ILE A 68 -7.94 -17.61 -27.11
CA ILE A 68 -7.19 -17.03 -25.97
C ILE A 68 -7.13 -18.03 -24.81
N ALA A 69 -8.25 -18.68 -24.47
CA ALA A 69 -8.30 -19.69 -23.42
C ALA A 69 -7.43 -20.91 -23.74
N SER A 70 -7.42 -21.39 -24.99
CA SER A 70 -6.56 -22.50 -25.43
C SER A 70 -5.07 -22.12 -25.47
N TYR A 71 -4.74 -20.89 -25.83
CA TYR A 71 -3.37 -20.35 -25.76
C TYR A 71 -2.85 -20.33 -24.32
N PHE A 72 -3.64 -19.80 -23.38
CA PHE A 72 -3.27 -19.77 -21.95
C PHE A 72 -3.21 -21.17 -21.32
N ALA A 73 -4.07 -22.10 -21.71
CA ALA A 73 -3.99 -23.49 -21.27
C ALA A 73 -2.72 -24.18 -21.81
N GLY A 74 -2.38 -23.97 -23.07
CA GLY A 74 -1.17 -24.52 -23.69
C GLY A 74 0.13 -23.94 -23.13
N THR A 75 0.18 -22.62 -22.91
CA THR A 75 1.36 -21.95 -22.33
C THR A 75 1.50 -22.24 -20.83
N GLY A 76 0.39 -22.37 -20.09
CA GLY A 76 0.39 -22.74 -18.68
C GLY A 76 1.00 -24.12 -18.43
N ILE A 77 0.64 -25.12 -19.25
CA ILE A 77 1.22 -26.48 -19.16
C ILE A 77 2.71 -26.47 -19.54
N GLY A 78 3.09 -25.73 -20.59
CA GLY A 78 4.49 -25.61 -21.00
C GLY A 78 5.37 -24.83 -20.00
N TRP A 79 4.79 -23.90 -19.25
CA TRP A 79 5.48 -23.15 -18.22
C TRP A 79 5.68 -23.98 -16.95
N LEU A 80 4.65 -24.73 -16.51
CA LEU A 80 4.74 -25.63 -15.36
C LEU A 80 5.81 -26.72 -15.54
N SER A 81 5.97 -27.23 -16.75
CA SER A 81 7.00 -28.27 -17.02
C SER A 81 8.42 -27.73 -17.04
N ARG A 82 8.62 -26.41 -17.18
CA ARG A 82 9.96 -25.77 -17.19
C ARG A 82 10.38 -25.18 -15.85
N HIS A 83 9.49 -25.13 -14.85
CA HIS A 83 9.76 -24.54 -13.54
C HIS A 83 9.27 -25.43 -12.38
N PRO A 84 9.99 -26.55 -12.10
CA PRO A 84 9.61 -27.48 -11.03
C PRO A 84 9.67 -26.91 -9.62
N SER A 85 10.27 -25.71 -9.42
CA SER A 85 10.38 -25.05 -8.13
C SER A 85 9.11 -24.37 -7.63
N PHE A 86 8.02 -24.38 -8.39
CA PHE A 86 6.76 -23.74 -7.99
C PHE A 86 5.94 -24.56 -6.97
N PHE A 87 6.30 -25.83 -6.73
CA PHE A 87 5.62 -26.70 -5.77
C PHE A 87 6.07 -26.55 -4.31
N SER A 88 7.04 -25.69 -4.02
CA SER A 88 7.57 -25.50 -2.65
C SER A 88 6.80 -24.46 -1.80
N PHE A 89 5.69 -23.91 -2.29
CA PHE A 89 4.92 -22.88 -1.58
C PHE A 89 3.66 -23.37 -0.84
N PHE A 90 3.43 -24.70 -0.80
CA PHE A 90 2.35 -25.24 0.04
C PHE A 90 2.95 -26.06 1.20
N PRO A 91 2.75 -25.66 2.46
CA PRO A 91 3.19 -26.42 3.60
C PRO A 91 2.23 -27.60 3.83
N TRP A 92 2.62 -28.78 3.42
CA TRP A 92 2.02 -30.03 3.89
C TRP A 92 3.05 -30.71 4.79
N ASN A 93 2.80 -30.64 6.10
CA ASN A 93 3.54 -31.43 7.10
C ASN A 93 3.31 -32.89 6.87
N MET A 94 4.39 -33.62 6.63
CA MET A 94 4.52 -35.03 7.02
C MET A 94 5.96 -35.28 7.47
N GLU A 95 6.09 -35.55 8.78
CA GLU A 95 7.32 -36.01 9.40
C GLU A 95 7.72 -37.38 8.84
N SER A 96 8.98 -37.56 8.53
CA SER A 96 9.69 -38.82 8.74
C SER A 96 11.21 -38.58 8.83
N SER A 97 11.72 -38.98 9.97
CA SER A 97 13.12 -39.09 10.41
C SER A 97 13.94 -39.98 9.48
N VAL A 98 15.20 -39.62 9.23
CA VAL A 98 16.38 -40.54 9.33
C VAL A 98 17.68 -39.74 9.21
N SER A 99 18.47 -39.88 10.27
CA SER A 99 19.91 -39.85 10.57
C SER A 99 20.98 -39.39 9.56
N SER A 100 21.87 -38.56 10.10
CA SER A 100 23.29 -38.32 9.68
C SER A 100 24.16 -39.58 9.70
N PRO A 101 25.33 -39.54 9.02
CA PRO A 101 26.58 -39.26 9.79
C PRO A 101 27.72 -38.49 9.06
N ALA A 102 28.42 -37.72 9.90
CA ALA A 102 29.86 -37.62 10.14
C ALA A 102 30.88 -37.21 9.06
N ASP A 103 31.62 -36.22 9.46
CA ASP A 103 32.95 -35.72 9.13
C ASP A 103 34.06 -36.83 9.04
N PRO A 104 35.26 -36.60 8.44
CA PRO A 104 36.31 -35.83 9.11
C PRO A 104 37.45 -35.16 8.26
N SER A 105 38.04 -34.14 8.90
CA SER A 105 39.47 -33.88 9.14
C SER A 105 40.45 -33.41 8.06
N SER A 106 41.09 -32.33 8.38
CA SER A 106 42.51 -32.00 8.67
C SER A 106 43.35 -31.63 7.44
N THR A 107 44.28 -30.72 7.48
CA THR A 107 45.41 -30.41 8.37
C THR A 107 46.11 -29.11 7.94
N ASP A 108 46.62 -28.39 8.94
CA ASP A 108 47.79 -27.55 9.09
C ASP A 108 48.73 -27.24 7.89
N THR A 109 49.21 -26.01 7.81
CA THR A 109 50.59 -25.68 8.20
C THR A 109 50.90 -24.18 8.20
N SER A 110 51.61 -23.79 9.23
CA SER A 110 52.24 -22.53 9.59
C SER A 110 53.32 -22.03 8.62
N SER A 111 53.57 -20.72 8.62
CA SER A 111 54.90 -20.17 8.93
C SER A 111 54.89 -18.63 9.08
N THR A 112 55.49 -18.24 10.16
CA THR A 112 56.01 -16.96 10.62
C THR A 112 56.87 -16.23 9.60
N ASP A 113 56.73 -14.87 9.60
CA ASP A 113 57.87 -13.96 9.76
C ASP A 113 57.40 -12.48 9.86
N THR A 114 57.74 -11.86 10.99
CA THR A 114 57.90 -10.42 11.16
C THR A 114 59.37 -10.03 10.88
N PRO A 115 59.67 -8.78 10.40
CA PRO A 115 60.00 -7.73 11.35
C PRO A 115 59.72 -6.26 10.94
N VAL A 116 59.56 -5.44 12.00
CA VAL A 116 60.15 -4.10 12.26
C VAL A 116 59.64 -2.88 11.49
N SER A 117 58.86 -2.09 12.23
CA SER A 117 58.91 -0.64 12.52
C SER A 117 59.44 0.35 11.48
N THR A 118 58.58 1.28 11.08
CA THR A 118 58.89 2.73 11.16
C THR A 118 57.61 3.54 11.22
N GLY A 119 57.51 4.41 12.24
CA GLY A 119 56.35 5.25 12.46
C GLY A 119 56.24 6.37 11.45
N LEU A 120 55.00 6.58 11.02
CA LEU A 120 54.50 7.82 10.46
C LEU A 120 53.10 8.01 10.99
N THR A 121 52.97 8.94 11.93
CA THR A 121 51.66 9.47 12.39
C THR A 121 50.96 10.12 11.24
N SER A 122 50.05 9.37 10.58
CA SER A 122 49.06 9.94 9.70
C SER A 122 47.84 10.34 10.54
N LEU A 123 47.64 11.63 10.69
CA LEU A 123 46.35 12.17 11.11
C LEU A 123 45.29 11.68 10.12
N SER A 124 44.60 10.60 10.48
CA SER A 124 43.39 10.17 9.81
C SER A 124 42.29 11.18 10.16
N CYS A 125 42.11 12.14 9.29
CA CYS A 125 40.88 12.92 9.26
C CYS A 125 39.78 11.92 8.89
N ALA A 126 39.02 11.46 9.88
CA ALA A 126 37.81 10.66 9.66
C ALA A 126 36.83 11.55 8.90
N ILE A 127 36.80 11.42 7.59
CA ILE A 127 35.69 11.91 6.77
C ILE A 127 34.49 11.09 7.24
N PRO A 128 33.41 11.73 7.76
CA PRO A 128 32.20 10.97 8.03
C PRO A 128 31.80 10.32 6.72
N SER A 129 31.71 9.00 6.73
CA SER A 129 31.18 8.22 5.63
C SER A 129 29.76 8.71 5.40
N LEU A 130 29.55 9.55 4.41
CA LEU A 130 28.25 9.85 3.86
C LEU A 130 27.76 8.53 3.26
N THR A 131 27.05 7.75 4.07
CA THR A 131 26.25 6.64 3.55
C THR A 131 25.27 7.26 2.57
N ALA A 132 25.49 7.02 1.28
CA ALA A 132 24.51 7.35 0.25
C ALA A 132 23.17 6.76 0.68
N PRO A 133 22.04 7.52 0.55
CA PRO A 133 20.74 6.99 0.86
C PRO A 133 20.55 5.67 0.11
N SER A 134 20.20 4.62 0.82
CA SER A 134 19.98 3.33 0.22
C SER A 134 18.77 3.44 -0.72
N GLU A 135 18.98 3.25 -2.01
CA GLU A 135 17.88 3.04 -2.95
C GLU A 135 17.03 1.90 -2.42
N GLY A 136 15.74 2.11 -2.22
CA GLY A 136 14.88 1.04 -1.74
C GLY A 136 13.62 1.51 -1.01
N ASN A 137 13.25 0.75 -0.01
CA ASN A 137 12.08 1.01 0.80
C ASN A 137 12.41 1.99 1.93
N TRP A 138 11.52 2.94 2.19
CA TRP A 138 11.58 3.74 3.39
C TRP A 138 11.51 2.86 4.63
N GLY A 139 12.45 3.02 5.55
CA GLY A 139 12.57 2.23 6.77
C GLY A 139 12.90 3.09 7.98
N LEU A 140 12.40 2.69 9.15
CA LEU A 140 12.61 3.36 10.41
C LEU A 140 13.25 2.40 11.42
N SER A 141 14.20 2.92 12.21
CA SER A 141 14.77 2.26 13.37
C SER A 141 14.38 3.04 14.62
N PHE A 142 13.51 2.45 15.43
CA PHE A 142 13.08 3.02 16.70
C PHE A 142 14.14 2.68 17.76
N GLN A 143 14.69 3.72 18.40
CA GLN A 143 15.72 3.58 19.43
C GLN A 143 15.14 3.61 20.82
N GLN A 144 14.22 4.55 21.06
CA GLN A 144 13.61 4.80 22.35
C GLN A 144 12.19 5.35 22.14
N ASP A 145 11.28 5.00 23.05
CA ASP A 145 9.93 5.52 23.05
C ASP A 145 9.90 7.05 23.19
N GLY A 146 9.00 7.68 22.46
CA GLY A 146 8.83 9.13 22.48
C GLY A 146 9.92 9.93 21.76
N GLN A 147 10.84 9.28 21.06
CA GLN A 147 11.92 9.94 20.32
C GLN A 147 11.80 9.75 18.81
N LEU A 148 12.31 10.74 18.09
CA LEU A 148 12.40 10.70 16.62
C LEU A 148 13.21 9.44 16.18
N PRO A 149 12.61 8.51 15.43
CA PRO A 149 13.33 7.33 14.93
C PRO A 149 14.33 7.71 13.86
N THR A 150 15.38 6.91 13.74
CA THR A 150 16.33 7.05 12.65
C THR A 150 15.73 6.48 11.37
N GLY A 151 15.59 7.30 10.33
CA GLY A 151 15.25 6.87 8.98
C GLY A 151 16.48 6.35 8.24
N ASN A 152 16.26 5.63 7.14
CA ASN A 152 17.36 5.25 6.24
C ASN A 152 17.87 6.41 5.35
N ALA A 153 17.28 7.60 5.52
CA ALA A 153 17.79 8.86 5.02
C ALA A 153 17.63 9.95 6.10
N THR A 154 18.54 10.93 6.16
CA THR A 154 18.46 12.03 7.12
C THR A 154 17.48 13.13 6.65
N ILE A 155 17.01 13.96 7.59
CA ILE A 155 16.17 15.13 7.26
C ILE A 155 16.88 16.04 6.25
N GLU A 156 18.19 16.31 6.45
CA GLU A 156 18.96 17.16 5.53
C GLU A 156 19.11 16.55 4.14
N SER A 157 19.32 15.23 4.05
CA SER A 157 19.44 14.56 2.76
C SER A 157 18.14 14.60 1.97
N LEU A 158 17.02 14.40 2.63
CA LEU A 158 15.69 14.46 2.04
C LEU A 158 15.29 15.88 1.66
N LYS A 159 15.65 16.87 2.47
CA LYS A 159 15.33 18.28 2.22
C LYS A 159 15.87 18.79 0.87
N LYS A 160 16.95 18.21 0.35
CA LYS A 160 17.50 18.53 -1.00
C LYS A 160 16.48 18.25 -2.10
N TYR A 161 15.59 17.29 -1.87
CA TYR A 161 14.56 16.85 -2.81
C TYR A 161 13.15 17.34 -2.43
N ASP A 162 13.03 18.32 -1.51
CA ASP A 162 11.74 18.70 -0.93
C ASP A 162 10.97 17.50 -0.38
N ALA A 163 11.69 16.58 0.29
CA ALA A 163 11.13 15.39 0.89
C ALA A 163 11.24 15.46 2.43
N TYR A 164 10.22 14.91 3.11
CA TYR A 164 10.04 15.07 4.55
C TYR A 164 9.56 13.75 5.17
N TYR A 165 9.98 13.46 6.41
CA TYR A 165 9.43 12.35 7.18
C TYR A 165 9.10 12.73 8.64
N ALA A 166 9.59 13.85 9.12
CA ALA A 166 9.33 14.42 10.43
C ALA A 166 9.69 15.92 10.42
N LYS A 167 9.25 16.66 11.42
CA LYS A 167 9.76 17.98 11.79
C LYS A 167 10.82 17.83 12.87
N ASP A 168 11.99 18.44 12.67
CA ASP A 168 13.01 18.50 13.71
C ASP A 168 12.63 19.61 14.71
N THR A 169 12.06 19.21 15.85
CA THR A 169 11.54 20.13 16.86
C THR A 169 11.31 19.43 18.20
N ASP A 170 11.45 20.18 19.29
CA ASP A 170 11.05 19.73 20.63
C ASP A 170 9.57 20.08 20.96
N GLU A 171 8.90 20.83 20.09
CA GLU A 171 7.48 21.17 20.27
C GLU A 171 6.61 19.92 20.08
N LYS A 172 5.67 19.71 20.99
CA LYS A 172 4.69 18.61 20.88
C LYS A 172 3.65 18.88 19.79
N VAL A 173 4.12 18.93 18.55
CA VAL A 173 3.28 19.03 17.34
C VAL A 173 3.41 17.74 16.54
N ILE A 174 2.32 17.29 15.93
CA ILE A 174 2.29 16.11 15.05
C ILE A 174 1.46 16.39 13.80
N PHE A 175 1.71 15.63 12.76
CA PHE A 175 1.05 15.74 11.47
C PHE A 175 0.41 14.39 11.11
N LEU A 176 -0.92 14.38 11.06
CA LEU A 176 -1.67 13.14 10.80
C LEU A 176 -1.96 12.97 9.31
N THR A 177 -1.60 11.81 8.79
CA THR A 177 -1.80 11.48 7.38
C THR A 177 -2.40 10.08 7.21
N PHE A 178 -3.17 9.91 6.14
CA PHE A 178 -3.79 8.65 5.76
C PHE A 178 -3.43 8.29 4.34
N ASP A 179 -3.11 7.02 4.08
CA ASP A 179 -3.07 6.48 2.73
C ASP A 179 -4.41 5.81 2.42
N ALA A 180 -5.01 6.17 1.28
CA ALA A 180 -6.33 5.73 0.85
C ALA A 180 -6.26 5.09 -0.53
N GLY A 181 -6.20 3.75 -0.55
CA GLY A 181 -6.11 2.97 -1.79
C GLY A 181 -7.45 2.49 -2.32
N TYR A 182 -8.41 2.21 -1.44
CA TYR A 182 -9.78 1.78 -1.76
C TYR A 182 -10.67 2.04 -0.53
N GLU A 183 -12.01 2.03 -0.72
CA GLU A 183 -12.98 2.17 0.36
C GLU A 183 -13.56 0.82 0.77
N ASN A 184 -13.68 0.64 2.09
CA ASN A 184 -14.27 -0.55 2.70
C ASN A 184 -15.21 -0.22 3.88
N GLY A 185 -15.72 1.01 3.94
CA GLY A 185 -16.68 1.49 4.95
C GLY A 185 -16.05 2.20 6.15
N ASN A 186 -14.73 2.37 6.18
CA ASN A 186 -14.02 2.92 7.33
C ASN A 186 -13.79 4.45 7.25
N THR A 187 -13.59 4.99 6.05
CA THR A 187 -13.26 6.42 5.86
C THR A 187 -14.32 7.38 6.44
N PRO A 188 -15.63 7.13 6.34
CA PRO A 188 -16.62 8.02 6.97
C PRO A 188 -16.43 8.20 8.48
N ALA A 189 -16.15 7.11 9.21
CA ALA A 189 -15.93 7.15 10.66
C ALA A 189 -14.63 7.90 11.03
N ILE A 190 -13.59 7.75 10.20
CA ILE A 190 -12.33 8.50 10.34
C ILE A 190 -12.59 10.01 10.19
N LEU A 191 -13.33 10.41 9.16
CA LEU A 191 -13.68 11.81 8.92
C LEU A 191 -14.56 12.38 10.06
N ASP A 192 -15.50 11.59 10.58
CA ASP A 192 -16.33 11.99 11.74
C ASP A 192 -15.48 12.25 13.00
N ALA A 193 -14.51 11.39 13.28
CA ALA A 193 -13.58 11.57 14.41
C ALA A 193 -12.70 12.83 14.22
N LEU A 194 -12.12 13.02 13.04
CA LEU A 194 -11.34 14.22 12.71
C LEU A 194 -12.16 15.51 12.85
N LYS A 195 -13.41 15.48 12.41
CA LYS A 195 -14.33 16.62 12.54
C LYS A 195 -14.65 16.95 14.00
N LYS A 196 -14.92 15.93 14.80
CA LYS A 196 -15.19 16.06 16.24
C LYS A 196 -14.05 16.77 16.97
N HIS A 197 -12.80 16.40 16.68
CA HIS A 197 -11.58 16.99 17.26
C HIS A 197 -11.09 18.25 16.53
N GLN A 198 -11.79 18.69 15.46
CA GLN A 198 -11.40 19.84 14.62
C GLN A 198 -10.00 19.68 13.99
N VAL A 199 -9.53 18.46 13.83
CA VAL A 199 -8.23 18.11 13.24
C VAL A 199 -8.31 18.14 11.72
N LYS A 200 -7.29 18.73 11.08
CA LYS A 200 -7.10 18.69 9.62
C LYS A 200 -5.97 17.73 9.26
N ALA A 201 -6.32 16.61 8.67
CA ALA A 201 -5.38 15.59 8.21
C ALA A 201 -5.07 15.74 6.71
N THR A 202 -4.07 15.01 6.24
CA THR A 202 -3.79 14.85 4.80
C THR A 202 -4.10 13.42 4.38
N PHE A 203 -4.88 13.26 3.31
CA PHE A 203 -5.19 11.98 2.69
C PHE A 203 -4.42 11.85 1.38
N PHE A 204 -3.48 10.91 1.31
CA PHE A 204 -2.81 10.55 0.08
C PHE A 204 -3.65 9.49 -0.64
N VAL A 205 -4.26 9.87 -1.75
CA VAL A 205 -5.24 9.05 -2.45
C VAL A 205 -4.72 8.54 -3.78
N VAL A 206 -5.05 7.31 -4.14
CA VAL A 206 -4.79 6.78 -5.48
C VAL A 206 -5.89 7.24 -6.45
N GLY A 207 -5.57 7.31 -7.75
CA GLY A 207 -6.52 7.75 -8.76
C GLY A 207 -7.81 6.93 -8.80
N THR A 208 -7.70 5.61 -8.67
CA THR A 208 -8.85 4.70 -8.64
C THR A 208 -9.78 4.94 -7.44
N TYR A 209 -9.25 5.41 -6.30
CA TYR A 209 -10.07 5.81 -5.16
C TYR A 209 -10.90 7.06 -5.49
N ILE A 210 -10.33 8.05 -6.18
CA ILE A 210 -11.06 9.26 -6.58
C ILE A 210 -12.22 8.92 -7.53
N GLU A 211 -11.99 7.97 -8.46
CA GLU A 211 -13.04 7.52 -9.38
C GLU A 211 -14.18 6.76 -8.69
N SER A 212 -13.84 5.90 -7.70
CA SER A 212 -14.84 5.08 -7.01
C SER A 212 -15.60 5.84 -5.94
N GLU A 213 -14.96 6.84 -5.28
CA GLU A 213 -15.48 7.51 -4.08
C GLU A 213 -15.46 9.05 -4.20
N PRO A 214 -16.01 9.63 -5.28
CA PRO A 214 -15.97 11.08 -5.49
C PRO A 214 -16.64 11.85 -4.36
N GLU A 215 -17.66 11.29 -3.70
CA GLU A 215 -18.35 11.93 -2.58
C GLU A 215 -17.47 12.05 -1.35
N LEU A 216 -16.61 11.06 -1.08
CA LEU A 216 -15.65 11.11 0.02
C LEU A 216 -14.52 12.10 -0.27
N ILE A 217 -14.04 12.19 -1.51
CA ILE A 217 -13.06 13.19 -1.93
C ILE A 217 -13.62 14.61 -1.76
N GLN A 218 -14.88 14.83 -2.18
CA GLN A 218 -15.56 16.11 -1.98
C GLN A 218 -15.68 16.41 -0.48
N ARG A 219 -16.10 15.44 0.35
CA ARG A 219 -16.21 15.58 1.81
C ARG A 219 -14.88 15.94 2.46
N MET A 220 -13.78 15.23 2.12
CA MET A 220 -12.44 15.56 2.61
C MET A 220 -12.09 17.03 2.32
N THR A 221 -12.37 17.46 1.08
CA THR A 221 -12.06 18.82 0.63
C THR A 221 -12.92 19.87 1.34
N ASP A 222 -14.20 19.63 1.53
CA ASP A 222 -15.16 20.55 2.16
C ASP A 222 -14.94 20.64 3.67
N GLU A 223 -14.52 19.56 4.31
CA GLU A 223 -14.14 19.56 5.71
C GLU A 223 -12.74 20.14 5.96
N GLY A 224 -12.02 20.58 4.90
CA GLY A 224 -10.75 21.30 4.97
C GLY A 224 -9.55 20.41 5.19
N HIS A 225 -9.65 19.12 4.88
CA HIS A 225 -8.51 18.22 4.80
C HIS A 225 -7.72 18.49 3.51
N THR A 226 -6.44 18.16 3.53
CA THR A 226 -5.62 18.17 2.30
C THR A 226 -5.75 16.81 1.62
N VAL A 227 -6.08 16.82 0.33
CA VAL A 227 -5.98 15.61 -0.50
C VAL A 227 -4.66 15.69 -1.27
N GLY A 228 -3.79 14.72 -1.02
CA GLY A 228 -2.47 14.57 -1.65
C GLY A 228 -2.47 13.39 -2.63
N ASN A 229 -1.42 13.34 -3.44
CA ASN A 229 -1.26 12.40 -4.53
C ASN A 229 -0.54 11.11 -4.09
N HIS A 230 -1.15 9.96 -4.33
CA HIS A 230 -0.55 8.64 -4.08
C HIS A 230 -0.41 7.82 -5.36
N THR A 231 -0.26 8.50 -6.52
CA THR A 231 -0.22 7.97 -7.88
C THR A 231 -1.57 7.41 -8.38
N TRP A 232 -1.65 7.15 -9.67
CA TRP A 232 -2.89 6.61 -10.24
C TRP A 232 -3.07 5.12 -9.93
N HIS A 233 -2.03 4.30 -10.15
CA HIS A 233 -2.09 2.83 -10.05
C HIS A 233 -1.35 2.25 -8.85
N HIS A 234 -0.74 3.08 -7.99
CA HIS A 234 0.08 2.64 -6.86
C HIS A 234 1.28 1.75 -7.26
N PRO A 235 2.03 2.07 -8.33
CA PRO A 235 3.18 1.29 -8.77
C PRO A 235 4.40 1.51 -7.87
N ASP A 236 5.41 0.65 -8.03
CA ASP A 236 6.74 0.90 -7.50
C ASP A 236 7.40 2.03 -8.31
N MET A 237 7.24 3.27 -7.83
CA MET A 237 7.74 4.47 -8.53
C MET A 237 9.27 4.50 -8.62
N SER A 238 10.00 3.82 -7.74
CA SER A 238 11.47 3.77 -7.77
C SER A 238 12.02 3.12 -9.05
N LYS A 239 11.21 2.33 -9.74
CA LYS A 239 11.55 1.67 -11.00
C LYS A 239 11.20 2.48 -12.24
N ILE A 240 10.55 3.63 -12.08
CA ILE A 240 10.16 4.47 -13.21
C ILE A 240 11.32 5.43 -13.51
N ALA A 241 12.00 5.19 -14.64
CA ALA A 241 13.12 6.00 -15.08
C ALA A 241 12.73 7.21 -15.97
N SER A 242 11.53 7.18 -16.57
CA SER A 242 11.04 8.23 -17.45
C SER A 242 10.27 9.29 -16.68
N LEU A 243 10.68 10.57 -16.79
CA LEU A 243 9.96 11.69 -16.22
C LEU A 243 8.52 11.78 -16.76
N ASP A 244 8.31 11.49 -18.02
CA ASP A 244 6.96 11.54 -18.62
C ASP A 244 6.03 10.46 -18.06
N THR A 245 6.54 9.25 -17.84
CA THR A 245 5.79 8.18 -17.19
C THR A 245 5.51 8.49 -15.72
N PHE A 246 6.51 9.04 -15.03
CA PHE A 246 6.37 9.49 -13.64
C PHE A 246 5.33 10.61 -13.53
N ARG A 247 5.41 11.61 -14.40
CA ARG A 247 4.46 12.74 -14.47
C ARG A 247 3.04 12.24 -14.70
N LYS A 248 2.85 11.32 -15.63
CA LYS A 248 1.51 10.80 -15.97
C LYS A 248 0.81 10.15 -14.77
N GLU A 249 1.53 9.36 -13.96
CA GLU A 249 0.99 8.77 -12.72
C GLU A 249 0.48 9.83 -11.73
N LEU A 250 1.04 11.03 -11.76
CA LEU A 250 0.65 12.12 -10.86
C LEU A 250 -0.42 13.04 -11.48
N GLU A 251 -0.26 13.44 -12.74
CA GLU A 251 -1.18 14.37 -13.41
C GLU A 251 -2.58 13.77 -13.64
N ASP A 252 -2.67 12.46 -13.86
CA ASP A 252 -3.96 11.77 -13.98
C ASP A 252 -4.76 11.90 -12.66
N VAL A 253 -4.10 11.80 -11.50
CA VAL A 253 -4.73 11.99 -10.18
C VAL A 253 -5.17 13.44 -9.97
N GLU A 254 -4.33 14.42 -10.34
CA GLU A 254 -4.68 15.85 -10.27
C GLU A 254 -5.91 16.15 -11.11
N THR A 255 -5.97 15.59 -12.32
CA THR A 255 -7.08 15.76 -13.25
C THR A 255 -8.38 15.19 -12.67
N ALA A 256 -8.33 13.98 -12.11
CA ALA A 256 -9.47 13.36 -11.46
C ALA A 256 -9.96 14.18 -10.25
N TYR A 257 -9.02 14.61 -9.39
CA TYR A 257 -9.36 15.47 -8.25
C TYR A 257 -10.03 16.77 -8.66
N LYS A 258 -9.47 17.45 -9.67
CA LYS A 258 -10.04 18.68 -10.20
C LYS A 258 -11.44 18.48 -10.79
N ASN A 259 -11.66 17.36 -11.48
CA ASN A 259 -12.96 17.02 -12.05
C ASN A 259 -14.04 16.83 -10.96
N VAL A 260 -13.66 16.26 -9.81
CA VAL A 260 -14.57 16.04 -8.68
C VAL A 260 -14.82 17.31 -7.90
N THR A 261 -13.76 18.07 -7.57
CA THR A 261 -13.84 19.16 -6.58
C THR A 261 -13.88 20.56 -7.19
N GLY A 262 -13.54 20.70 -8.47
CA GLY A 262 -13.34 22.00 -9.13
C GLY A 262 -12.08 22.75 -8.66
N LYS A 263 -11.24 22.15 -7.80
CA LYS A 263 -10.05 22.79 -7.22
C LYS A 263 -8.78 22.14 -7.75
N GLU A 264 -7.68 22.91 -7.76
CA GLU A 264 -6.36 22.34 -8.03
C GLU A 264 -5.90 21.50 -6.82
N MET A 265 -5.28 20.35 -7.11
CA MET A 265 -4.69 19.49 -6.06
C MET A 265 -3.45 20.14 -5.47
N THR A 266 -3.30 20.07 -4.15
CA THR A 266 -2.05 20.44 -3.49
C THR A 266 -0.94 19.50 -3.94
N LYS A 267 0.22 20.05 -4.34
CA LYS A 267 1.38 19.29 -4.83
C LYS A 267 2.11 18.56 -3.72
N TYR A 268 1.36 17.70 -2.99
CA TYR A 268 1.87 16.78 -1.98
C TYR A 268 1.81 15.36 -2.52
N TYR A 269 2.92 14.67 -2.41
CA TYR A 269 3.08 13.32 -2.95
C TYR A 269 3.61 12.37 -1.89
N ARG A 270 3.08 11.17 -1.84
CA ARG A 270 3.67 10.07 -1.06
C ARG A 270 4.01 8.93 -2.00
N PRO A 271 5.30 8.50 -2.01
CA PRO A 271 5.70 7.32 -2.80
C PRO A 271 4.95 6.07 -2.35
N PRO A 272 4.29 5.33 -3.26
CA PRO A 272 3.68 4.05 -2.96
C PRO A 272 4.63 3.10 -2.23
N GLN A 273 4.14 2.44 -1.19
CA GLN A 273 4.89 1.48 -0.38
C GLN A 273 6.15 2.08 0.31
N GLY A 274 6.32 3.40 0.28
CA GLY A 274 7.55 4.05 0.72
C GLY A 274 8.76 3.76 -0.17
N LYS A 275 8.56 3.25 -1.39
CA LYS A 275 9.64 2.96 -2.33
C LYS A 275 10.06 4.19 -3.08
N TYR A 276 11.35 4.48 -3.05
CA TYR A 276 11.91 5.68 -3.67
C TYR A 276 13.33 5.47 -4.20
N SER A 277 13.74 6.36 -5.07
CA SER A 277 15.13 6.60 -5.44
C SER A 277 15.39 8.12 -5.43
N GLU A 278 16.64 8.53 -5.36
CA GLU A 278 16.96 9.97 -5.45
C GLU A 278 16.46 10.58 -6.75
N SER A 279 16.57 9.84 -7.86
CA SER A 279 16.07 10.30 -9.15
C SER A 279 14.55 10.51 -9.15
N ASN A 280 13.78 9.65 -8.50
CA ASN A 280 12.32 9.82 -8.40
C ASN A 280 11.92 10.97 -7.48
N LEU A 281 12.65 11.20 -6.39
CA LEU A 281 12.45 12.37 -5.53
C LEU A 281 12.78 13.66 -6.29
N GLN A 282 13.84 13.64 -7.12
CA GLN A 282 14.18 14.76 -7.98
C GLN A 282 13.11 15.02 -9.05
N MET A 283 12.55 13.95 -9.68
CA MET A 283 11.43 14.08 -10.62
C MET A 283 10.20 14.70 -9.94
N ALA A 284 9.84 14.25 -8.74
CA ALA A 284 8.74 14.83 -7.98
C ALA A 284 8.95 16.32 -7.70
N LYS A 285 10.16 16.70 -7.27
CA LYS A 285 10.55 18.10 -7.03
C LYS A 285 10.46 18.93 -8.31
N GLU A 286 10.95 18.45 -9.44
CA GLU A 286 10.88 19.14 -10.75
C GLU A 286 9.43 19.40 -11.19
N LEU A 287 8.51 18.52 -10.82
CA LEU A 287 7.06 18.68 -11.06
C LEU A 287 6.38 19.58 -10.00
N GLY A 288 7.16 20.15 -9.07
CA GLY A 288 6.68 21.03 -8.01
C GLY A 288 6.08 20.31 -6.80
N TYR A 289 6.25 19.01 -6.68
CA TYR A 289 5.76 18.24 -5.55
C TYR A 289 6.71 18.28 -4.35
N LYS A 290 6.10 18.24 -3.16
CA LYS A 290 6.78 17.88 -1.91
C LYS A 290 6.47 16.44 -1.60
N SER A 291 7.52 15.64 -1.32
CA SER A 291 7.40 14.21 -1.04
C SER A 291 7.31 13.94 0.46
N PHE A 292 6.40 13.05 0.88
CA PHE A 292 6.19 12.76 2.31
C PHE A 292 6.30 11.27 2.60
N PHE A 293 7.25 10.93 3.46
CA PHE A 293 7.35 9.65 4.14
C PHE A 293 6.62 9.73 5.50
N TRP A 294 7.11 9.06 6.52
CA TRP A 294 6.55 9.06 7.89
C TRP A 294 7.63 8.76 8.92
N SER A 295 7.43 9.17 10.15
CA SER A 295 8.25 8.80 11.30
C SER A 295 7.53 7.90 12.30
N LEU A 296 6.23 7.74 12.14
CA LEU A 296 5.42 6.82 12.93
C LEU A 296 4.41 6.13 12.02
N ALA A 297 4.45 4.81 12.01
CA ALA A 297 3.49 3.93 11.35
C ALA A 297 3.47 2.58 12.05
N TYR A 298 2.45 1.79 11.78
CA TYR A 298 2.35 0.40 12.20
C TYR A 298 1.65 -0.43 11.11
N VAL A 299 1.65 -1.75 11.25
CA VAL A 299 1.05 -2.64 10.25
C VAL A 299 -0.46 -2.66 10.46
N ASP A 300 -1.21 -1.89 9.68
CA ASP A 300 -2.64 -1.68 9.77
C ASP A 300 -3.42 -1.94 8.46
N TRP A 301 -2.71 -2.24 7.36
CA TRP A 301 -3.29 -2.35 6.01
C TRP A 301 -3.81 -3.74 5.63
N TYR A 302 -3.49 -4.80 6.39
CA TYR A 302 -3.99 -6.15 6.08
C TYR A 302 -5.46 -6.29 6.50
N GLN A 303 -6.37 -6.48 5.53
CA GLN A 303 -7.81 -6.60 5.81
C GLN A 303 -8.17 -7.73 6.79
N ASN A 304 -7.54 -8.90 6.61
CA ASN A 304 -7.86 -10.11 7.36
C ASN A 304 -6.98 -10.30 8.62
N GLN A 305 -6.08 -9.36 8.90
CA GLN A 305 -5.13 -9.40 10.01
C GLN A 305 -5.01 -8.00 10.61
N GLN A 306 -6.16 -7.45 11.02
CA GLN A 306 -6.17 -6.16 11.69
C GLN A 306 -5.57 -6.29 13.09
N PRO A 307 -4.69 -5.36 13.51
CA PRO A 307 -4.19 -5.33 14.88
C PRO A 307 -5.33 -5.12 15.87
N SER A 308 -5.18 -5.60 17.09
CA SER A 308 -6.10 -5.27 18.17
C SER A 308 -6.00 -3.79 18.54
N LYS A 309 -7.00 -3.26 19.28
CA LYS A 309 -6.96 -1.88 19.78
C LYS A 309 -5.76 -1.66 20.70
N GLU A 310 -5.48 -2.64 21.56
CA GLU A 310 -4.37 -2.61 22.50
C GLU A 310 -3.02 -2.53 21.79
N GLU A 311 -2.82 -3.36 20.76
CA GLU A 311 -1.61 -3.33 19.93
C GLU A 311 -1.46 -2.00 19.17
N ALA A 312 -2.56 -1.46 18.64
CA ALA A 312 -2.57 -0.16 17.98
C ALA A 312 -2.18 0.96 18.94
N PHE A 313 -2.81 1.02 20.14
CA PHE A 313 -2.47 2.00 21.15
C PHE A 313 -1.03 1.86 21.66
N GLU A 314 -0.55 0.64 21.91
CA GLU A 314 0.84 0.40 22.28
C GLU A 314 1.81 1.01 21.27
N LYS A 315 1.59 0.77 19.97
CA LYS A 315 2.47 1.31 18.93
C LYS A 315 2.35 2.83 18.79
N LEU A 316 1.12 3.35 18.77
CA LEU A 316 0.86 4.75 18.45
C LEU A 316 1.11 5.70 19.64
N LEU A 317 0.95 5.25 20.89
CA LEU A 317 1.20 6.08 22.06
C LEU A 317 2.65 6.02 22.54
N ASN A 318 3.30 4.84 22.48
CA ASN A 318 4.68 4.74 22.93
C ASN A 318 5.67 5.39 21.94
N ARG A 319 5.36 5.34 20.65
CA ARG A 319 6.26 5.83 19.58
C ARG A 319 5.99 7.26 19.16
N ILE A 320 4.90 7.89 19.66
CA ILE A 320 4.64 9.29 19.31
C ILE A 320 5.75 10.18 19.86
N HIS A 321 6.19 11.12 19.06
CA HIS A 321 7.29 12.03 19.39
C HIS A 321 7.02 13.45 18.86
N PRO A 322 7.66 14.49 19.39
CA PRO A 322 7.60 15.83 18.84
C PRO A 322 7.96 15.84 17.35
N GLY A 323 7.20 16.55 16.55
CA GLY A 323 7.39 16.65 15.12
C GLY A 323 7.01 15.41 14.31
N ALA A 324 6.31 14.42 14.89
CA ALA A 324 5.98 13.18 14.20
C ALA A 324 5.08 13.40 12.98
N LEU A 325 5.45 12.79 11.88
CA LEU A 325 4.58 12.60 10.72
C LEU A 325 4.02 11.17 10.79
N VAL A 326 2.73 11.08 11.08
CA VAL A 326 2.04 9.81 11.35
C VAL A 326 1.38 9.32 10.09
N LEU A 327 1.64 8.07 9.72
CA LEU A 327 0.94 7.35 8.66
C LEU A 327 -0.02 6.33 9.26
N LEU A 328 -1.28 6.44 8.89
CA LEU A 328 -2.33 5.44 9.08
C LEU A 328 -2.96 5.09 7.72
N HIS A 329 -3.65 3.96 7.62
CA HIS A 329 -4.42 3.63 6.42
C HIS A 329 -5.93 3.79 6.69
N SER A 330 -6.63 4.45 5.77
CA SER A 330 -8.08 4.63 5.86
C SER A 330 -8.85 3.32 5.70
N THR A 331 -8.21 2.30 5.13
CA THR A 331 -8.77 0.95 4.98
C THR A 331 -8.78 0.13 6.28
N SER A 332 -8.13 0.61 7.35
CA SER A 332 -8.05 -0.08 8.64
C SER A 332 -9.31 0.09 9.46
N ALA A 333 -9.98 -1.03 9.75
CA ALA A 333 -11.12 -1.05 10.65
C ALA A 333 -10.71 -0.69 12.10
N THR A 334 -9.49 -1.06 12.51
CA THR A 334 -8.96 -0.71 13.82
C THR A 334 -8.76 0.80 13.93
N ASN A 335 -8.16 1.45 12.91
CA ASN A 335 -8.01 2.91 12.90
C ASN A 335 -9.37 3.62 12.98
N ALA A 336 -10.36 3.18 12.21
CA ALA A 336 -11.70 3.77 12.26
C ALA A 336 -12.34 3.65 13.66
N GLN A 337 -12.05 2.57 14.39
CA GLN A 337 -12.60 2.33 15.73
C GLN A 337 -11.88 3.12 16.83
N ILE A 338 -10.57 3.33 16.70
CA ILE A 338 -9.77 3.93 17.78
C ILE A 338 -9.50 5.40 17.60
N LEU A 339 -9.70 5.98 16.42
CA LEU A 339 -9.19 7.32 16.09
C LEU A 339 -9.70 8.40 17.05
N ASP A 340 -10.98 8.37 17.42
CA ASP A 340 -11.56 9.32 18.37
C ASP A 340 -10.83 9.27 19.73
N GLU A 341 -10.62 8.07 20.27
CA GLU A 341 -9.89 7.88 21.52
C GLU A 341 -8.40 8.21 21.38
N LEU A 342 -7.80 7.86 20.24
CA LEU A 342 -6.38 8.14 19.96
C LEU A 342 -6.10 9.65 19.93
N LEU A 343 -6.96 10.42 19.25
CA LEU A 343 -6.84 11.88 19.20
C LEU A 343 -6.96 12.47 20.60
N THR A 344 -7.96 12.03 21.41
CA THR A 344 -8.10 12.44 22.81
C THR A 344 -6.82 12.18 23.61
N ARG A 345 -6.24 10.97 23.49
CA ARG A 345 -5.03 10.62 24.22
C ARG A 345 -3.81 11.45 23.81
N TRP A 346 -3.63 11.73 22.52
CA TRP A 346 -2.56 12.60 22.05
C TRP A 346 -2.72 14.03 22.56
N GLU A 347 -3.97 14.56 22.58
CA GLU A 347 -4.28 15.87 23.16
C GLU A 347 -3.99 15.91 24.67
N GLU A 348 -4.37 14.86 25.45
CA GLU A 348 -4.05 14.70 26.87
C GLU A 348 -2.54 14.61 27.13
N MET A 349 -1.77 14.02 26.22
CA MET A 349 -0.30 14.00 26.25
C MET A 349 0.31 15.37 25.91
N GLY A 350 -0.52 16.35 25.51
CA GLY A 350 -0.13 17.72 25.16
C GLY A 350 0.30 17.91 23.72
N TYR A 351 0.01 16.95 22.83
CA TYR A 351 0.30 17.12 21.41
C TYR A 351 -0.77 17.97 20.72
N GLN A 352 -0.32 18.85 19.83
CA GLN A 352 -1.15 19.57 18.88
C GLN A 352 -1.05 18.91 17.52
N ILE A 353 -2.20 18.63 16.90
CA ILE A 353 -2.25 18.03 15.57
C ILE A 353 -2.42 19.14 14.54
N LEU A 354 -1.35 19.41 13.81
CA LEU A 354 -1.28 20.50 12.84
C LEU A 354 -1.46 19.97 11.40
N PRO A 355 -1.98 20.81 10.49
CA PRO A 355 -2.05 20.45 9.08
C PRO A 355 -0.64 20.36 8.49
N LEU A 356 -0.46 19.43 7.54
CA LEU A 356 0.86 19.10 6.96
C LEU A 356 1.56 20.31 6.29
N GLN A 357 0.80 21.32 5.88
CA GLN A 357 1.35 22.56 5.37
C GLN A 357 2.27 23.29 6.36
N ASP A 358 2.09 23.11 7.67
CA ASP A 358 2.90 23.77 8.69
C ASP A 358 4.26 23.08 8.90
N LEU A 359 4.39 21.82 8.47
CA LEU A 359 5.68 21.14 8.36
C LEU A 359 6.60 21.78 7.30
N VAL A 360 6.03 22.21 6.18
CA VAL A 360 6.80 22.70 5.01
C VAL A 360 7.01 24.21 4.98
N LYS A 361 6.42 24.95 5.91
CA LYS A 361 6.63 26.40 6.07
C LYS A 361 7.82 26.75 6.95
N SER A 362 8.39 25.76 7.64
CA SER A 362 9.49 25.92 8.61
C SER A 362 10.87 25.87 7.99
#